data_659834dcc3a6cdaed334815bea3bf8ae
#
_entry.id   659834dcc3a6cdaed334815bea3bf8ae
#
_cell.length_a   1.000
_cell.length_b   1.000
_cell.length_c   1.000
_cell.angle_alpha   90.00
_cell.angle_beta   90.00
_cell.angle_gamma   90.00
#
_symmetry.space_group_name_H-M   'P 1'
#
loop_
_entity.id
_entity.type
_entity.pdbx_description
1 polymer ?
#
loop_
_entity_poly.entity_id
_entity_poly.type
_entity_poly.pdbx_seq_one_letter_code
_entity_poly.pdbx_strand_id
1 'polypeptide(L)'
;MRSKCISQHTVVGLEGGEFLLHPEADVIMEWFKENHPNYTLLSNCLNPQKVIDAVRKFHPAHLYVSLDGDKETYKSMRGCNGHDKVIEVVKAVRDEVPISLMFCLSPWNSFSDMKYVIEVAKEYDIDVRIGI
;
A
#
# COMPACT_ATOMS: atom_id res chain seq x y z
N MET A 1 -14.58 -0.29 24.19
CA MET A 1 -15.09 -1.66 24.30
C MET A 1 -14.85 -2.41 23.00
N ARG A 2 -14.28 -3.58 23.09
CA ARG A 2 -14.07 -4.40 21.90
C ARG A 2 -15.38 -4.98 21.39
N SER A 3 -15.59 -4.95 20.09
CA SER A 3 -16.65 -5.71 19.45
C SER A 3 -16.39 -7.21 19.63
N LYS A 4 -17.45 -7.99 19.79
CA LYS A 4 -17.34 -9.46 19.82
C LYS A 4 -16.87 -10.04 18.48
N CYS A 5 -16.99 -9.26 17.39
CA CYS A 5 -16.58 -9.66 16.05
C CYS A 5 -15.10 -9.39 15.76
N ILE A 6 -14.41 -8.63 16.61
CA ILE A 6 -13.01 -8.26 16.41
C ILE A 6 -12.19 -8.76 17.60
N SER A 7 -11.34 -9.75 17.35
CA SER A 7 -10.37 -10.24 18.33
C SER A 7 -9.01 -9.55 18.11
N GLN A 8 -8.11 -9.73 19.07
CA GLN A 8 -6.73 -9.24 18.92
C GLN A 8 -5.99 -9.87 17.74
N HIS A 9 -6.45 -11.01 17.24
CA HIS A 9 -5.86 -11.71 16.09
C HIS A 9 -6.51 -11.31 14.76
N THR A 10 -7.59 -10.54 14.78
CA THR A 10 -8.24 -10.06 13.57
C THR A 10 -7.38 -9.00 12.90
N VAL A 11 -7.13 -9.17 11.60
CA VAL A 11 -6.44 -8.15 10.80
C VAL A 11 -7.48 -7.24 10.18
N VAL A 12 -7.35 -5.93 10.41
CA VAL A 12 -8.24 -4.93 9.82
C VAL A 12 -7.48 -4.19 8.72
N GLY A 13 -8.03 -4.18 7.50
CA GLY A 13 -7.44 -3.45 6.39
C GLY A 13 -8.09 -2.09 6.20
N LEU A 14 -7.31 -1.03 6.26
CA LEU A 14 -7.77 0.32 5.94
C LEU A 14 -7.61 0.52 4.44
N GLU A 15 -8.72 0.40 3.73
CA GLU A 15 -8.78 0.41 2.28
C GLU A 15 -9.86 1.41 1.81
N GLY A 16 -10.21 1.34 0.57
CA GLY A 16 -11.17 2.23 -0.06
C GLY A 16 -10.52 2.86 -1.26
N GLY A 17 -11.05 3.92 -1.84
CA GLY A 17 -10.42 4.61 -2.96
C GLY A 17 -8.97 4.99 -2.61
N GLU A 18 -8.83 5.93 -1.71
CA GLU A 18 -7.54 6.24 -1.08
C GLU A 18 -7.83 6.64 0.37
N PHE A 19 -7.54 5.74 1.30
CA PHE A 19 -7.88 5.94 2.70
C PHE A 19 -7.32 7.24 3.27
N LEU A 20 -6.07 7.58 2.88
CA LEU A 20 -5.39 8.76 3.41
C LEU A 20 -6.02 10.10 2.97
N LEU A 21 -6.95 10.07 2.00
CA LEU A 21 -7.70 11.27 1.61
C LEU A 21 -8.90 11.54 2.53
N HIS A 22 -9.27 10.58 3.38
CA HIS A 22 -10.39 10.78 4.30
C HIS A 22 -10.04 11.86 5.32
N PRO A 23 -10.96 12.81 5.62
CA PRO A 23 -10.67 13.90 6.56
C PRO A 23 -10.28 13.44 7.96
N GLU A 24 -10.75 12.26 8.37
CA GLU A 24 -10.46 11.71 9.69
C GLU A 24 -9.46 10.56 9.65
N ALA A 25 -8.67 10.44 8.56
CA ALA A 25 -7.70 9.35 8.42
C ALA A 25 -6.74 9.29 9.63
N ASP A 26 -6.22 10.43 10.06
CA ASP A 26 -5.28 10.48 11.18
C ASP A 26 -5.94 10.04 12.49
N VAL A 27 -7.17 10.47 12.73
CA VAL A 27 -7.94 10.08 13.93
C VAL A 27 -8.19 8.57 13.93
N ILE A 28 -8.56 8.02 12.79
CA ILE A 28 -8.83 6.59 12.64
C ILE A 28 -7.56 5.78 12.86
N MET A 29 -6.45 6.17 12.24
CA MET A 29 -5.17 5.46 12.39
C MET A 29 -4.64 5.54 13.81
N GLU A 30 -4.79 6.68 14.48
CA GLU A 30 -4.40 6.82 15.88
C GLU A 30 -5.21 5.88 16.77
N TRP A 31 -6.51 5.76 16.50
CA TRP A 31 -7.37 4.83 17.25
C TRP A 31 -6.88 3.39 17.07
N PHE A 32 -6.57 2.98 15.83
CA PHE A 32 -6.06 1.62 15.58
C PHE A 32 -4.72 1.39 16.25
N LYS A 33 -3.81 2.36 16.18
CA LYS A 33 -2.51 2.26 16.83
C LYS A 33 -2.64 1.96 18.32
N GLU A 34 -3.58 2.62 18.99
CA GLU A 34 -3.77 2.48 20.43
C GLU A 34 -4.60 1.26 20.82
N ASN A 35 -5.60 0.89 20.02
CA ASN A 35 -6.60 -0.10 20.41
C ASN A 35 -6.51 -1.41 19.64
N HIS A 36 -5.98 -1.40 18.41
CA HIS A 36 -5.91 -2.58 17.56
C HIS A 36 -4.75 -2.47 16.57
N PRO A 37 -3.49 -2.62 17.03
CA PRO A 37 -2.32 -2.43 16.17
C PRO A 37 -2.21 -3.37 14.98
N ASN A 38 -2.96 -4.48 14.99
CA ASN A 38 -2.97 -5.43 13.87
C ASN A 38 -3.87 -4.93 12.74
N TYR A 39 -3.48 -3.81 12.15
CA TYR A 39 -4.17 -3.24 11.00
C TYR A 39 -3.19 -3.00 9.86
N THR A 40 -3.71 -2.97 8.63
CA THR A 40 -2.93 -2.74 7.42
C THR A 40 -3.43 -1.50 6.69
N LEU A 41 -2.57 -0.92 5.88
CA LEU A 41 -2.88 0.26 5.08
C LEU A 41 -2.67 -0.08 3.59
N LEU A 42 -3.64 0.25 2.76
CA LEU A 42 -3.52 0.18 1.30
C LEU A 42 -3.50 1.60 0.74
N SER A 43 -2.52 1.91 -0.10
CA SER A 43 -2.39 3.24 -0.70
C SER A 43 -1.93 3.16 -2.16
N ASN A 44 -2.42 4.10 -2.96
CA ASN A 44 -1.93 4.32 -4.33
C ASN A 44 -0.65 5.18 -4.37
N CYS A 45 -0.22 5.70 -3.23
CA CYS A 45 1.01 6.47 -3.07
C CYS A 45 1.11 7.74 -3.93
N LEU A 46 0.00 8.31 -4.36
CA LEU A 46 0.04 9.55 -5.17
C LEU A 46 0.56 10.75 -4.38
N ASN A 47 0.50 10.71 -3.06
CA ASN A 47 1.16 11.66 -2.18
C ASN A 47 2.15 10.89 -1.31
N PRO A 48 3.40 10.69 -1.77
CA PRO A 48 4.38 9.86 -1.06
C PRO A 48 4.66 10.33 0.36
N GLN A 49 4.78 11.63 0.57
CA GLN A 49 5.11 12.16 1.89
C GLN A 49 4.01 11.84 2.91
N LYS A 50 2.75 11.89 2.48
CA LYS A 50 1.63 11.56 3.36
C LYS A 50 1.64 10.11 3.78
N VAL A 51 1.99 9.19 2.87
CA VAL A 51 2.13 7.76 3.19
C VAL A 51 3.30 7.52 4.13
N ILE A 52 4.45 8.12 3.84
CA ILE A 52 5.65 7.99 4.66
C ILE A 52 5.38 8.49 6.09
N ASP A 53 4.78 9.66 6.22
CA ASP A 53 4.44 10.23 7.53
C ASP A 53 3.45 9.34 8.29
N ALA A 54 2.44 8.80 7.59
CA ALA A 54 1.45 7.92 8.20
C ALA A 54 2.09 6.63 8.74
N VAL A 55 2.97 6.01 7.96
CA VAL A 55 3.70 4.81 8.39
C VAL A 55 4.52 5.10 9.63
N ARG A 56 5.26 6.20 9.64
CA ARG A 56 6.16 6.57 10.75
C ARG A 56 5.42 6.99 12.01
N LYS A 57 4.25 7.59 11.86
CA LYS A 57 3.47 8.08 12.99
C LYS A 57 2.54 7.02 13.58
N PHE A 58 1.91 6.21 12.74
CA PHE A 58 0.83 5.31 13.16
C PHE A 58 1.20 3.83 13.13
N HIS A 59 2.35 3.46 12.56
CA HIS A 59 2.92 2.11 12.57
C HIS A 59 1.95 0.99 12.17
N PRO A 60 1.36 1.03 10.95
CA PRO A 60 0.55 -0.10 10.49
C PRO A 60 1.36 -1.39 10.47
N ALA A 61 0.70 -2.52 10.67
CA ALA A 61 1.38 -3.82 10.67
C ALA A 61 1.88 -4.21 9.28
N HIS A 62 1.27 -3.69 8.22
CA HIS A 62 1.66 -3.97 6.84
C HIS A 62 1.20 -2.84 5.93
N LEU A 63 2.00 -2.52 4.93
CA LEU A 63 1.66 -1.54 3.89
C LEU A 63 1.51 -2.23 2.54
N TYR A 64 0.35 -2.07 1.93
CA TYR A 64 0.09 -2.53 0.56
C TYR A 64 0.11 -1.33 -0.38
N VAL A 65 0.89 -1.42 -1.45
CA VAL A 65 0.98 -0.35 -2.45
C VAL A 65 0.68 -0.91 -3.83
N SER A 66 -0.13 -0.19 -4.59
CA SER A 66 -0.55 -0.62 -5.92
C SER A 66 0.50 -0.26 -6.95
N LEU A 67 0.90 -1.23 -7.77
CA LEU A 67 1.81 -1.03 -8.89
C LEU A 67 1.33 -1.86 -10.08
N ASP A 68 0.81 -1.18 -11.11
CA ASP A 68 0.11 -1.84 -12.24
C ASP A 68 1.03 -2.29 -13.37
N GLY A 69 2.30 -1.99 -13.29
CA GLY A 69 3.27 -2.32 -14.32
C GLY A 69 4.44 -1.36 -14.31
N ASP A 70 5.14 -1.27 -15.45
CA ASP A 70 6.23 -0.31 -15.58
C ASP A 70 5.70 1.12 -15.65
N LYS A 71 6.62 2.07 -15.77
CA LYS A 71 6.28 3.49 -15.74
C LYS A 71 5.30 3.89 -16.85
N GLU A 72 5.47 3.35 -18.04
CA GLU A 72 4.60 3.66 -19.17
C GLU A 72 3.20 3.07 -19.01
N THR A 73 3.12 1.80 -18.61
CA THR A 73 1.85 1.12 -18.35
C THR A 73 1.10 1.80 -17.22
N TYR A 74 1.78 2.14 -16.13
CA TYR A 74 1.17 2.84 -15.01
C TYR A 74 0.55 4.16 -15.47
N LYS A 75 1.30 4.95 -16.24
CA LYS A 75 0.83 6.22 -16.76
C LYS A 75 -0.38 6.05 -17.68
N SER A 76 -0.35 5.03 -18.54
CA SER A 76 -1.46 4.71 -19.44
C SER A 76 -2.72 4.32 -18.68
N MET A 77 -2.61 3.51 -17.64
CA MET A 77 -3.75 3.01 -16.87
C MET A 77 -4.34 4.08 -15.94
N ARG A 78 -3.50 4.87 -15.30
CA ARG A 78 -3.93 5.83 -14.26
C ARG A 78 -3.90 7.29 -14.69
N GLY A 79 -3.38 7.57 -15.86
CA GLY A 79 -3.33 8.94 -16.40
C GLY A 79 -2.34 9.87 -15.71
N CYS A 80 -1.46 9.36 -14.85
CA CYS A 80 -0.49 10.15 -14.11
C CYS A 80 0.81 9.40 -13.92
N ASN A 81 1.88 10.13 -13.62
CA ASN A 81 3.21 9.56 -13.39
C ASN A 81 3.37 9.16 -11.91
N GLY A 82 2.62 8.15 -11.48
CA GLY A 82 2.65 7.70 -10.10
C GLY A 82 3.64 6.58 -9.81
N HIS A 83 4.22 5.96 -10.85
CA HIS A 83 5.19 4.88 -10.69
C HIS A 83 6.36 5.29 -9.79
N ASP A 84 6.97 6.44 -10.08
CA ASP A 84 8.12 6.92 -9.31
C ASP A 84 7.74 7.28 -7.87
N LYS A 85 6.50 7.70 -7.67
CA LYS A 85 5.98 7.98 -6.32
C LYS A 85 5.85 6.72 -5.48
N VAL A 86 5.41 5.61 -6.09
CA VAL A 86 5.38 4.30 -5.42
C VAL A 86 6.81 3.89 -5.02
N ILE A 87 7.76 4.00 -5.94
CA ILE A 87 9.15 3.65 -5.66
C ILE A 87 9.73 4.53 -4.54
N GLU A 88 9.40 5.81 -4.52
CA GLU A 88 9.83 6.73 -3.46
C GLU A 88 9.37 6.24 -2.08
N VAL A 89 8.10 5.84 -1.96
CA VAL A 89 7.56 5.31 -0.70
C VAL A 89 8.27 4.02 -0.31
N VAL A 90 8.44 3.10 -1.25
CA VAL A 90 9.12 1.82 -0.99
C VAL A 90 10.53 2.05 -0.47
N LYS A 91 11.30 2.91 -1.13
CA LYS A 91 12.67 3.22 -0.70
C LYS A 91 12.71 3.84 0.69
N ALA A 92 11.74 4.68 1.02
CA ALA A 92 11.73 5.41 2.28
C ALA A 92 11.40 4.52 3.49
N VAL A 93 10.45 3.58 3.33
CA VAL A 93 9.89 2.88 4.50
C VAL A 93 10.03 1.36 4.47
N ARG A 94 10.71 0.78 3.49
CA ARG A 94 10.84 -0.68 3.40
C ARG A 94 11.48 -1.34 4.61
N ASP A 95 12.34 -0.62 5.33
CA ASP A 95 12.99 -1.11 6.55
C ASP A 95 12.18 -0.81 7.80
N GLU A 96 11.08 -0.06 7.68
CA GLU A 96 10.27 0.40 8.81
C GLU A 96 8.92 -0.34 8.90
N VAL A 97 8.46 -0.92 7.79
CA VAL A 97 7.19 -1.63 7.73
C VAL A 97 7.26 -2.71 6.64
N PRO A 98 6.65 -3.89 6.86
CA PRO A 98 6.52 -4.87 5.78
C PRO A 98 5.67 -4.29 4.65
N ILE A 99 6.15 -4.44 3.41
CA ILE A 99 5.47 -3.90 2.22
C ILE A 99 5.14 -5.04 1.27
N SER A 100 3.97 -4.97 0.65
CA SER A 100 3.62 -5.81 -0.50
C SER A 100 3.20 -4.94 -1.66
N LEU A 101 3.77 -5.19 -2.82
CA LEU A 101 3.28 -4.62 -4.07
C LEU A 101 2.02 -5.39 -4.47
N MET A 102 0.99 -4.66 -4.85
CA MET A 102 -0.28 -5.23 -5.32
C MET A 102 -0.38 -5.04 -6.82
N PHE A 103 -0.36 -6.14 -7.56
CA PHE A 103 -0.54 -6.13 -9.01
C PHE A 103 -1.83 -6.88 -9.35
N CYS A 104 -2.68 -6.27 -10.14
CA CYS A 104 -3.90 -6.90 -10.63
C CYS A 104 -3.83 -7.00 -12.16
N LEU A 105 -3.86 -8.23 -12.68
CA LEU A 105 -3.83 -8.47 -14.11
C LEU A 105 -5.17 -8.04 -14.72
N SER A 106 -5.11 -7.24 -15.76
CA SER A 106 -6.27 -6.68 -16.44
C SER A 106 -6.03 -6.60 -17.96
N PRO A 107 -7.06 -6.25 -18.77
CA PRO A 107 -6.85 -6.07 -20.20
C PRO A 107 -5.88 -4.94 -20.58
N TRP A 108 -5.56 -4.05 -19.65
CA TRP A 108 -4.72 -2.87 -19.90
C TRP A 108 -3.26 -3.02 -19.50
N ASN A 109 -2.91 -4.13 -18.83
CA ASN A 109 -1.53 -4.48 -18.56
C ASN A 109 -1.25 -5.90 -19.07
N SER A 110 -0.03 -6.40 -18.89
CA SER A 110 0.39 -7.63 -19.55
C SER A 110 1.19 -8.53 -18.62
N PHE A 111 1.48 -9.73 -19.10
CA PHE A 111 2.40 -10.65 -18.43
C PHE A 111 3.79 -10.02 -18.22
N SER A 112 4.22 -9.21 -19.19
CA SER A 112 5.49 -8.49 -19.09
C SER A 112 5.49 -7.49 -17.92
N ASP A 113 4.36 -6.81 -17.70
CA ASP A 113 4.18 -5.91 -16.57
C ASP A 113 4.21 -6.67 -15.23
N MET A 114 3.59 -7.85 -15.20
CA MET A 114 3.63 -8.70 -14.02
C MET A 114 5.07 -9.09 -13.67
N LYS A 115 5.85 -9.52 -14.67
CA LYS A 115 7.25 -9.86 -14.46
C LYS A 115 8.05 -8.66 -13.97
N TYR A 116 7.77 -7.48 -14.52
CA TYR A 116 8.41 -6.25 -14.09
C TYR A 116 8.15 -5.97 -12.60
N VAL A 117 6.90 -6.08 -12.17
CA VAL A 117 6.54 -5.83 -10.76
C VAL A 117 7.24 -6.84 -9.84
N ILE A 118 7.32 -8.10 -10.25
CA ILE A 118 8.05 -9.13 -9.50
C ILE A 118 9.53 -8.75 -9.36
N GLU A 119 10.15 -8.27 -10.43
CA GLU A 119 11.55 -7.85 -10.38
C GLU A 119 11.75 -6.63 -9.45
N VAL A 120 10.82 -5.69 -9.45
CA VAL A 120 10.85 -4.57 -8.50
C VAL A 120 10.78 -5.08 -7.06
N ALA A 121 9.89 -6.03 -6.79
CA ALA A 121 9.78 -6.62 -5.45
C ALA A 121 11.09 -7.29 -5.02
N LYS A 122 11.74 -8.01 -5.93
CA LYS A 122 13.04 -8.63 -5.65
C LYS A 122 14.14 -7.60 -5.39
N GLU A 123 14.17 -6.53 -6.19
CA GLU A 123 15.16 -5.45 -6.03
C GLU A 123 15.12 -4.82 -4.65
N TYR A 124 13.92 -4.59 -4.12
CA TYR A 124 13.74 -3.96 -2.81
C TYR A 124 13.52 -4.96 -1.67
N ASP A 125 13.57 -6.25 -1.97
CA ASP A 125 13.37 -7.33 -1.00
C ASP A 125 12.04 -7.18 -0.24
N ILE A 126 10.97 -7.03 -1.01
CA ILE A 126 9.60 -6.91 -0.49
C ILE A 126 8.68 -7.92 -1.17
N ASP A 127 7.51 -8.14 -0.59
CA ASP A 127 6.53 -9.08 -1.13
C ASP A 127 5.78 -8.52 -2.33
N VAL A 128 5.21 -9.41 -3.12
CA VAL A 128 4.29 -9.06 -4.20
C VAL A 128 3.06 -9.97 -4.14
N ARG A 129 1.90 -9.38 -4.38
CA ARG A 129 0.65 -10.12 -4.50
C ARG A 129 0.06 -9.90 -5.88
N ILE A 130 -0.26 -10.99 -6.55
CA ILE A 130 -0.81 -10.99 -7.91
C ILE A 130 -2.29 -11.32 -7.83
N GLY A 131 -3.14 -10.41 -8.32
CA GLY A 131 -4.57 -10.63 -8.48
C GLY A 131 -4.92 -10.86 -9.94
N ILE A 132 -5.92 -11.66 -10.17
CA ILE A 132 -6.42 -11.94 -11.51
C ILE A 132 -7.89 -11.57 -11.62
#